data_0c072d0df2ce797c971f14fa6f62d29a
#
_entry.id   0c072d0df2ce797c971f14fa6f62d29a
#
_cell.length_a   1.000
_cell.length_b   1.000
_cell.length_c   1.000
_cell.angle_alpha   90.00
_cell.angle_beta   90.00
_cell.angle_gamma   90.00
#
_symmetry.space_group_name_H-M   'P 1'
#
loop_
_entity.id
_entity.type
_entity.pdbx_description
1 polymer ?
#
loop_
_entity_poly.entity_id
_entity_poly.type
_entity_poly.pdbx_seq_one_letter_code
_entity_poly.pdbx_strand_id
1 'polypeptide(L)'
;MCATTSLERILSDDEVKGVLVSVSPQAHFHIASQVISSGKALFVEKPPCQTQEELMRLVSMGKGGTHTPVVVGLQKRNAPATRILKKELKKCGGYMNYNLKCLTGAYPEGDALLDLFIHPLDYVTFLFGKAEVLCAEKVENHTLLLTLKHEKASGVLELSTGYSWCDARESLTVNTHKGIYEMEQMESLQFRSKQSTLIGVPIEKVLPKPSVRIDLLNRNNFVPTIQNNQIVTQGYFHTIKSFVDAVEGDTSPTAQSLESMIDTYSLLEAVRASLGINSY
;
A
#
# COMPACT_ATOMS: atom_id res chain seq x y z
N MET A 1 2.53 -17.43 -28.29
CA MET A 1 2.21 -17.57 -26.86
C MET A 1 1.63 -18.97 -26.65
N CYS A 2 2.24 -19.81 -25.83
CA CYS A 2 1.75 -21.16 -25.53
C CYS A 2 0.95 -21.14 -24.22
N ALA A 3 -0.23 -21.76 -24.21
CA ALA A 3 -1.02 -21.92 -22.99
C ALA A 3 -0.79 -23.34 -22.43
N THR A 4 -0.71 -23.46 -21.11
CA THR A 4 -0.60 -24.74 -20.39
C THR A 4 -1.37 -24.69 -19.07
N THR A 5 -1.86 -25.83 -18.63
CA THR A 5 -2.48 -26.00 -17.30
C THR A 5 -1.49 -26.57 -16.26
N SER A 6 -0.23 -26.83 -16.66
CA SER A 6 0.81 -27.36 -15.79
C SER A 6 1.76 -26.27 -15.34
N LEU A 7 1.78 -25.99 -14.03
CA LEU A 7 2.77 -25.09 -13.41
C LEU A 7 4.18 -25.68 -13.54
N GLU A 8 4.35 -26.99 -13.35
CA GLU A 8 5.64 -27.66 -13.47
C GLU A 8 6.30 -27.44 -14.82
N ARG A 9 5.50 -27.48 -15.91
CA ARG A 9 6.01 -27.19 -17.26
C ARG A 9 6.53 -25.76 -17.39
N ILE A 10 5.88 -24.77 -16.73
CA ILE A 10 6.33 -23.38 -16.71
C ILE A 10 7.64 -23.27 -15.92
N LEU A 11 7.70 -23.95 -14.75
CA LEU A 11 8.86 -23.86 -13.86
C LEU A 11 10.10 -24.58 -14.41
N SER A 12 9.92 -25.63 -15.24
CA SER A 12 11.02 -26.37 -15.88
C SER A 12 11.51 -25.75 -17.20
N ASP A 13 10.83 -24.74 -17.73
CA ASP A 13 11.22 -24.08 -18.98
C ASP A 13 12.31 -23.02 -18.74
N ASP A 14 13.51 -23.22 -19.25
CA ASP A 14 14.66 -22.33 -19.06
C ASP A 14 14.49 -20.95 -19.74
N GLU A 15 13.60 -20.83 -20.72
CA GLU A 15 13.28 -19.55 -21.37
C GLU A 15 12.42 -18.66 -20.47
N VAL A 16 11.72 -19.23 -19.48
CA VAL A 16 10.90 -18.49 -18.52
C VAL A 16 11.79 -17.94 -17.41
N LYS A 17 12.06 -16.64 -17.40
CA LYS A 17 12.89 -15.96 -16.39
C LYS A 17 12.12 -15.55 -15.14
N GLY A 18 10.83 -15.28 -15.27
CA GLY A 18 9.98 -14.84 -14.15
C GLY A 18 8.52 -15.22 -14.34
N VAL A 19 7.81 -15.34 -13.23
CA VAL A 19 6.40 -15.76 -13.16
C VAL A 19 5.58 -14.69 -12.46
N LEU A 20 4.46 -14.29 -13.07
CA LEU A 20 3.47 -13.42 -12.44
C LEU A 20 2.33 -14.30 -11.91
N VAL A 21 2.14 -14.27 -10.60
CA VAL A 21 1.11 -15.06 -9.89
C VAL A 21 -0.06 -14.15 -9.53
N SER A 22 -1.20 -14.39 -10.19
CA SER A 22 -2.47 -13.71 -9.94
C SER A 22 -3.58 -14.77 -9.94
N VAL A 23 -3.77 -15.39 -8.80
CA VAL A 23 -4.73 -16.46 -8.55
C VAL A 23 -5.57 -16.12 -7.31
N SER A 24 -6.38 -17.05 -6.81
CA SER A 24 -7.07 -16.83 -5.53
C SER A 24 -6.07 -16.64 -4.37
N PRO A 25 -6.34 -15.75 -3.40
CA PRO A 25 -5.42 -15.48 -2.29
C PRO A 25 -4.96 -16.73 -1.53
N GLN A 26 -5.82 -17.73 -1.41
CA GLN A 26 -5.53 -19.00 -0.74
C GLN A 26 -4.45 -19.85 -1.45
N ALA A 27 -4.30 -19.67 -2.76
CA ALA A 27 -3.30 -20.38 -3.55
C ALA A 27 -1.94 -19.66 -3.64
N HIS A 28 -1.87 -18.38 -3.25
CA HIS A 28 -0.67 -17.55 -3.41
C HIS A 28 0.55 -18.17 -2.75
N PHE A 29 0.46 -18.53 -1.46
CA PHE A 29 1.58 -19.11 -0.71
C PHE A 29 2.18 -20.34 -1.39
N HIS A 30 1.30 -21.29 -1.78
CA HIS A 30 1.72 -22.55 -2.37
C HIS A 30 2.44 -22.35 -3.71
N ILE A 31 1.86 -21.53 -4.59
CA ILE A 31 2.42 -21.26 -5.91
C ILE A 31 3.70 -20.40 -5.79
N ALA A 32 3.69 -19.37 -4.96
CA ALA A 32 4.86 -18.53 -4.71
C ALA A 32 6.05 -19.36 -4.20
N SER A 33 5.80 -20.30 -3.26
CA SER A 33 6.83 -21.21 -2.76
C SER A 33 7.45 -22.06 -3.86
N GLN A 34 6.66 -22.59 -4.79
CA GLN A 34 7.18 -23.37 -5.92
C GLN A 34 8.00 -22.52 -6.88
N VAL A 35 7.54 -21.28 -7.20
CA VAL A 35 8.27 -20.36 -8.07
C VAL A 35 9.61 -19.98 -7.44
N ILE A 36 9.64 -19.59 -6.17
CA ILE A 36 10.89 -19.27 -5.45
C ILE A 36 11.84 -20.48 -5.47
N SER A 37 11.32 -21.69 -5.16
CA SER A 37 12.14 -22.92 -5.14
C SER A 37 12.71 -23.30 -6.50
N SER A 38 12.05 -22.92 -7.59
CA SER A 38 12.57 -23.14 -8.96
C SER A 38 13.67 -22.15 -9.37
N GLY A 39 13.96 -21.15 -8.56
CA GLY A 39 14.95 -20.10 -8.85
C GLY A 39 14.49 -19.08 -9.88
N LYS A 40 13.19 -19.03 -10.21
CA LYS A 40 12.63 -18.01 -11.12
C LYS A 40 12.19 -16.76 -10.36
N ALA A 41 12.27 -15.61 -11.03
CA ALA A 41 11.76 -14.37 -10.48
C ALA A 41 10.24 -14.46 -10.25
N LEU A 42 9.77 -13.89 -9.14
CA LEU A 42 8.37 -13.95 -8.73
C LEU A 42 7.77 -12.55 -8.65
N PHE A 43 6.67 -12.33 -9.35
CA PHE A 43 5.67 -11.34 -8.99
C PHE A 43 4.46 -12.06 -8.42
N VAL A 44 4.02 -11.66 -7.23
CA VAL A 44 2.80 -12.23 -6.62
C VAL A 44 1.85 -11.12 -6.22
N GLU A 45 0.57 -11.27 -6.58
CA GLU A 45 -0.48 -10.35 -6.12
C GLU A 45 -0.66 -10.42 -4.59
N LYS A 46 -1.19 -9.34 -4.06
CA LYS A 46 -1.51 -9.25 -2.63
C LYS A 46 -2.83 -10.01 -2.32
N PRO A 47 -2.97 -10.56 -1.12
CA PRO A 47 -1.93 -10.85 -0.14
C PRO A 47 -1.03 -12.01 -0.63
N PRO A 48 0.29 -11.95 -0.44
CA PRO A 48 1.17 -13.03 -0.91
C PRO A 48 0.97 -14.35 -0.15
N CYS A 49 0.33 -14.30 1.01
CA CYS A 49 0.05 -15.42 1.90
C CYS A 49 -1.04 -15.07 2.91
N GLN A 50 -1.48 -16.04 3.72
CA GLN A 50 -2.59 -15.86 4.67
C GLN A 50 -2.13 -15.40 6.06
N THR A 51 -0.92 -15.78 6.47
CA THR A 51 -0.41 -15.56 7.84
C THR A 51 0.99 -14.96 7.84
N GLN A 52 1.36 -14.34 8.96
CA GLN A 52 2.72 -13.85 9.17
C GLN A 52 3.76 -14.99 9.15
N GLU A 53 3.39 -16.18 9.63
CA GLU A 53 4.26 -17.35 9.58
C GLU A 53 4.57 -17.77 8.15
N GLU A 54 3.56 -17.82 7.29
CA GLU A 54 3.74 -18.09 5.85
C GLU A 54 4.61 -17.02 5.19
N LEU A 55 4.41 -15.74 5.53
CA LEU A 55 5.26 -14.65 5.03
C LEU A 55 6.71 -14.88 5.42
N MET A 56 6.99 -15.22 6.67
CA MET A 56 8.35 -15.48 7.14
C MET A 56 9.00 -16.69 6.46
N ARG A 57 8.20 -17.71 6.13
CA ARG A 57 8.66 -18.85 5.33
C ARG A 57 9.05 -18.42 3.92
N LEU A 58 8.21 -17.64 3.22
CA LEU A 58 8.54 -17.12 1.89
C LEU A 58 9.79 -16.23 1.91
N VAL A 59 9.93 -15.36 2.92
CA VAL A 59 11.14 -14.53 3.14
C VAL A 59 12.37 -15.39 3.31
N SER A 60 12.29 -16.46 4.13
CA SER A 60 13.40 -17.38 4.35
C SER A 60 13.80 -18.11 3.07
N MET A 61 12.83 -18.56 2.28
CA MET A 61 13.08 -19.22 1.00
C MET A 61 13.77 -18.28 0.00
N GLY A 62 13.34 -17.03 -0.08
CA GLY A 62 13.94 -16.01 -0.96
C GLY A 62 15.40 -15.66 -0.60
N LYS A 63 15.81 -15.85 0.67
CA LYS A 63 17.19 -15.63 1.14
C LYS A 63 18.11 -16.82 0.93
N GLY A 64 17.57 -18.02 0.83
CA GLY A 64 18.35 -19.28 0.80
C GLY A 64 18.87 -19.68 -0.58
N GLY A 65 18.52 -18.95 -1.64
CA GLY A 65 18.84 -19.30 -3.01
C GLY A 65 19.55 -18.20 -3.80
N THR A 66 19.51 -18.31 -5.11
CA THR A 66 19.92 -17.25 -6.05
C THR A 66 19.19 -15.96 -5.72
N HIS A 67 19.87 -14.79 -5.85
CA HIS A 67 19.29 -13.45 -5.64
C HIS A 67 18.17 -13.13 -6.64
N THR A 68 17.17 -14.00 -6.70
CA THR A 68 16.09 -13.91 -7.65
C THR A 68 15.09 -12.86 -7.20
N PRO A 69 14.69 -11.89 -8.04
CA PRO A 69 13.76 -10.85 -7.66
C PRO A 69 12.41 -11.41 -7.21
N VAL A 70 11.93 -10.95 -6.05
CA VAL A 70 10.56 -11.21 -5.59
C VAL A 70 9.86 -9.88 -5.37
N VAL A 71 8.76 -9.66 -6.08
CA VAL A 71 7.94 -8.45 -6.01
C VAL A 71 6.52 -8.80 -5.60
N VAL A 72 6.00 -8.10 -4.59
CA VAL A 72 4.60 -8.19 -4.19
C VAL A 72 3.79 -7.07 -4.84
N GLY A 73 2.57 -7.36 -5.26
CA GLY A 73 1.64 -6.44 -5.93
C GLY A 73 1.13 -5.30 -5.04
N LEU A 74 2.05 -4.50 -4.48
CA LEU A 74 1.75 -3.35 -3.62
C LEU A 74 1.74 -2.05 -4.47
N GLN A 75 0.84 -2.00 -5.45
CA GLN A 75 0.82 -0.95 -6.46
C GLN A 75 0.70 0.46 -5.89
N LYS A 76 -0.04 0.67 -4.79
CA LYS A 76 -0.21 1.98 -4.16
C LYS A 76 1.10 2.62 -3.71
N ARG A 77 2.10 1.83 -3.34
CA ARG A 77 3.45 2.32 -3.01
C ARG A 77 4.14 2.99 -4.20
N ASN A 78 3.78 2.58 -5.43
CA ASN A 78 4.34 3.08 -6.68
C ASN A 78 3.47 4.12 -7.38
N ALA A 79 2.28 4.42 -6.87
CA ALA A 79 1.44 5.49 -7.41
C ALA A 79 2.19 6.84 -7.42
N PRO A 80 2.10 7.63 -8.50
CA PRO A 80 2.76 8.93 -8.58
C PRO A 80 2.44 9.85 -7.39
N ALA A 81 1.17 9.90 -6.97
CA ALA A 81 0.74 10.66 -5.79
C ALA A 81 1.48 10.22 -4.53
N THR A 82 1.61 8.91 -4.31
CA THR A 82 2.33 8.34 -3.17
C THR A 82 3.81 8.72 -3.17
N ARG A 83 4.46 8.63 -4.33
CA ARG A 83 5.89 8.98 -4.46
C ARG A 83 6.13 10.46 -4.15
N ILE A 84 5.26 11.34 -4.65
CA ILE A 84 5.32 12.78 -4.35
C ILE A 84 5.08 12.99 -2.85
N LEU A 85 3.99 12.46 -2.30
CA LEU A 85 3.66 12.59 -0.89
C LEU A 85 4.81 12.11 0.01
N LYS A 86 5.34 10.91 -0.23
CA LYS A 86 6.45 10.34 0.57
C LYS A 86 7.69 11.25 0.52
N LYS A 87 8.00 11.83 -0.64
CA LYS A 87 9.11 12.80 -0.79
C LYS A 87 8.85 14.07 0.01
N GLU A 88 7.62 14.59 -0.01
CA GLU A 88 7.26 15.78 0.74
C GLU A 88 7.26 15.52 2.27
N LEU A 89 6.69 14.38 2.73
CA LEU A 89 6.70 14.01 4.14
C LEU A 89 8.13 13.85 4.70
N LYS A 90 9.06 13.31 3.92
CA LYS A 90 10.48 13.23 4.31
C LYS A 90 11.12 14.61 4.56
N LYS A 91 10.64 15.67 3.89
CA LYS A 91 11.09 17.06 4.11
C LYS A 91 10.40 17.72 5.31
N CYS A 92 9.34 17.10 5.82
CA CYS A 92 8.65 17.57 7.01
C CYS A 92 9.33 16.93 8.23
N GLY A 93 10.05 17.74 9.00
CA GLY A 93 10.48 17.32 10.35
C GLY A 93 9.31 17.37 11.33
N GLY A 94 9.47 16.73 12.49
CA GLY A 94 8.47 16.76 13.57
C GLY A 94 7.39 15.67 13.44
N TYR A 95 6.45 15.73 14.39
CA TYR A 95 5.36 14.75 14.50
C TYR A 95 4.23 15.09 13.54
N MET A 96 3.61 14.05 12.98
CA MET A 96 2.52 14.18 12.02
C MET A 96 1.28 13.47 12.54
N ASN A 97 0.10 13.88 12.08
CA ASN A 97 -1.10 13.08 12.25
C ASN A 97 -1.81 12.90 10.91
N TYR A 98 -2.56 11.80 10.78
CA TYR A 98 -3.24 11.48 9.54
C TYR A 98 -4.62 10.88 9.77
N ASN A 99 -5.48 11.05 8.75
CA ASN A 99 -6.75 10.36 8.62
C ASN A 99 -6.77 9.64 7.27
N LEU A 100 -7.06 8.34 7.30
CA LEU A 100 -7.22 7.54 6.11
C LEU A 100 -8.62 6.91 6.09
N LYS A 101 -9.32 7.04 4.97
CA LYS A 101 -10.60 6.37 4.72
C LYS A 101 -10.46 5.44 3.53
N CYS A 102 -11.01 4.23 3.67
CA CYS A 102 -11.15 3.26 2.61
C CYS A 102 -12.54 2.65 2.70
N LEU A 103 -13.44 3.11 1.83
CA LEU A 103 -14.85 2.75 1.82
C LEU A 103 -15.15 1.99 0.53
N THR A 104 -15.59 0.75 0.67
CA THR A 104 -15.89 -0.16 -0.45
C THR A 104 -17.29 -0.76 -0.30
N GLY A 105 -17.72 -1.53 -1.27
CA GLY A 105 -18.94 -2.34 -1.17
C GLY A 105 -18.74 -3.63 -0.39
N ALA A 106 -19.84 -4.35 -0.19
CA ALA A 106 -19.84 -5.63 0.52
C ALA A 106 -18.86 -6.64 -0.09
N TYR A 107 -18.22 -7.42 0.78
CA TYR A 107 -17.23 -8.44 0.42
C TYR A 107 -17.55 -9.76 1.16
N PRO A 108 -18.55 -10.51 0.71
CA PRO A 108 -18.97 -11.77 1.37
C PRO A 108 -18.06 -12.96 1.04
N GLU A 109 -17.22 -12.86 0.01
CA GLU A 109 -16.45 -13.96 -0.55
C GLU A 109 -15.16 -14.30 0.19
N GLY A 110 -14.71 -13.47 1.14
CA GLY A 110 -13.43 -13.68 1.81
C GLY A 110 -13.22 -12.86 3.08
N ASP A 111 -11.96 -12.83 3.55
CA ASP A 111 -11.54 -12.02 4.68
C ASP A 111 -11.25 -10.57 4.21
N ALA A 112 -12.21 -9.67 4.40
CA ALA A 112 -12.05 -8.27 4.02
C ALA A 112 -10.81 -7.60 4.64
N LEU A 113 -10.43 -7.99 5.86
CA LEU A 113 -9.26 -7.42 6.53
C LEU A 113 -7.96 -7.79 5.79
N LEU A 114 -7.81 -9.04 5.38
CA LEU A 114 -6.64 -9.51 4.66
C LEU A 114 -6.72 -9.19 3.16
N ASP A 115 -7.88 -9.42 2.52
CA ASP A 115 -7.98 -9.33 1.07
C ASP A 115 -8.11 -7.89 0.56
N LEU A 116 -8.80 -7.02 1.31
CA LEU A 116 -9.04 -5.62 0.92
C LEU A 116 -8.22 -4.64 1.77
N PHE A 117 -8.32 -4.75 3.09
CA PHE A 117 -7.76 -3.76 4.00
C PHE A 117 -6.27 -3.93 4.27
N ILE A 118 -5.64 -5.00 3.77
CA ILE A 118 -4.18 -5.08 3.69
C ILE A 118 -3.59 -3.88 2.94
N HIS A 119 -4.27 -3.36 1.91
CA HIS A 119 -3.82 -2.19 1.16
C HIS A 119 -3.71 -0.91 2.01
N PRO A 120 -4.76 -0.43 2.72
CA PRO A 120 -4.63 0.74 3.58
C PRO A 120 -3.70 0.51 4.78
N LEU A 121 -3.63 -0.71 5.34
CA LEU A 121 -2.68 -1.05 6.41
C LEU A 121 -1.24 -0.99 5.90
N ASP A 122 -0.97 -1.59 4.75
CA ASP A 122 0.31 -1.52 4.07
C ASP A 122 0.70 -0.07 3.72
N TYR A 123 -0.27 0.70 3.27
CA TYR A 123 -0.04 2.07 2.85
C TYR A 123 0.42 2.97 3.99
N VAL A 124 -0.18 2.86 5.17
CA VAL A 124 0.24 3.64 6.34
C VAL A 124 1.58 3.16 6.90
N THR A 125 1.86 1.85 6.91
CA THR A 125 3.19 1.34 7.30
C THR A 125 4.26 1.78 6.31
N PHE A 126 3.96 1.81 5.03
CA PHE A 126 4.90 2.30 4.01
C PHE A 126 5.21 3.79 4.15
N LEU A 127 4.22 4.63 4.46
CA LEU A 127 4.40 6.08 4.60
C LEU A 127 5.06 6.48 5.93
N PHE A 128 4.62 5.87 7.04
CA PHE A 128 4.93 6.32 8.39
C PHE A 128 5.78 5.33 9.21
N GLY A 129 6.05 4.14 8.67
CA GLY A 129 6.81 3.08 9.34
C GLY A 129 5.93 2.17 10.20
N LYS A 130 6.57 1.31 11.00
CA LYS A 130 5.91 0.36 11.90
C LYS A 130 4.86 1.04 12.77
N ALA A 131 3.71 0.39 12.95
CA ALA A 131 2.58 0.90 13.72
C ALA A 131 2.29 0.03 14.95
N GLU A 132 1.79 0.70 15.99
CA GLU A 132 1.17 0.11 17.17
C GLU A 132 -0.33 0.42 17.14
N VAL A 133 -1.18 -0.57 17.44
CA VAL A 133 -2.63 -0.38 17.55
C VAL A 133 -2.95 0.18 18.94
N LEU A 134 -3.44 1.42 18.99
CA LEU A 134 -3.90 2.04 20.23
C LEU A 134 -5.37 1.71 20.54
N CYS A 135 -6.19 1.62 19.49
CA CYS A 135 -7.59 1.27 19.57
C CYS A 135 -8.03 0.61 18.28
N ALA A 136 -8.84 -0.43 18.37
CA ALA A 136 -9.54 -1.06 17.26
C ALA A 136 -10.99 -1.30 17.68
N GLU A 137 -11.92 -0.78 16.89
CA GLU A 137 -13.35 -0.92 17.13
C GLU A 137 -14.05 -1.37 15.87
N LYS A 138 -14.88 -2.41 16.00
CA LYS A 138 -15.75 -2.87 14.92
C LYS A 138 -17.12 -2.25 15.10
N VAL A 139 -17.51 -1.39 14.14
CA VAL A 139 -18.84 -0.76 14.10
C VAL A 139 -19.72 -1.58 13.20
N GLU A 140 -20.75 -2.18 13.77
CA GLU A 140 -21.58 -3.18 13.09
C GLU A 140 -20.73 -4.32 12.52
N ASN A 141 -21.10 -4.89 11.37
CA ASN A 141 -20.37 -6.01 10.78
C ASN A 141 -19.44 -5.61 9.62
N HIS A 142 -19.39 -4.34 9.25
CA HIS A 142 -18.79 -3.91 8.00
C HIS A 142 -17.78 -2.76 8.12
N THR A 143 -17.67 -2.10 9.28
CA THR A 143 -16.76 -0.96 9.46
C THR A 143 -15.78 -1.23 10.59
N LEU A 144 -14.52 -0.91 10.35
CA LEU A 144 -13.44 -0.99 11.30
C LEU A 144 -12.84 0.40 11.51
N LEU A 145 -12.83 0.87 12.74
CA LEU A 145 -12.16 2.09 13.17
C LEU A 145 -10.88 1.73 13.91
N LEU A 146 -9.75 2.27 13.44
CA LEU A 146 -8.43 2.04 14.03
C LEU A 146 -7.79 3.35 14.45
N THR A 147 -7.15 3.37 15.60
CA THR A 147 -6.20 4.42 15.99
C THR A 147 -4.82 3.80 16.09
N LEU A 148 -3.88 4.33 15.30
CA LEU A 148 -2.53 3.81 15.15
C LEU A 148 -1.49 4.83 15.62
N LYS A 149 -0.38 4.33 16.17
CA LYS A 149 0.79 5.12 16.55
C LYS A 149 2.03 4.59 15.85
N HIS A 150 2.77 5.49 15.24
CA HIS A 150 4.10 5.26 14.65
C HIS A 150 5.16 6.06 15.42
N GLU A 151 6.42 5.87 15.10
CA GLU A 151 7.52 6.63 15.74
C GLU A 151 7.33 8.16 15.62
N LYS A 152 6.94 8.64 14.42
CA LYS A 152 6.79 10.08 14.12
C LYS A 152 5.41 10.47 13.62
N ALA A 153 4.41 9.61 13.82
CA ALA A 153 3.06 9.89 13.40
C ALA A 153 2.02 9.18 14.25
N SER A 154 0.81 9.70 14.29
CA SER A 154 -0.39 8.98 14.74
C SER A 154 -1.52 9.20 13.76
N GLY A 155 -2.40 8.24 13.63
CA GLY A 155 -3.51 8.36 12.71
C GLY A 155 -4.73 7.54 13.05
N VAL A 156 -5.79 7.87 12.34
CA VAL A 156 -7.07 7.17 12.42
C VAL A 156 -7.37 6.59 11.04
N LEU A 157 -7.84 5.35 11.00
CA LEU A 157 -8.33 4.69 9.79
C LEU A 157 -9.82 4.36 9.96
N GLU A 158 -10.58 4.64 8.91
CA GLU A 158 -11.96 4.18 8.72
C GLU A 158 -11.97 3.25 7.50
N LEU A 159 -12.15 1.95 7.77
CA LEU A 159 -12.12 0.88 6.78
C LEU A 159 -13.51 0.25 6.74
N SER A 160 -14.22 0.35 5.61
CA SER A 160 -15.61 -0.10 5.56
C SER A 160 -15.93 -0.84 4.26
N THR A 161 -16.64 -1.96 4.40
CA THR A 161 -17.29 -2.69 3.29
C THR A 161 -18.80 -2.39 3.22
N GLY A 162 -19.29 -1.46 4.01
CA GLY A 162 -20.71 -1.08 4.09
C GLY A 162 -21.11 0.04 3.15
N TYR A 163 -20.30 0.38 2.12
CA TYR A 163 -20.58 1.49 1.24
C TYR A 163 -20.99 1.01 -0.16
N SER A 164 -20.18 1.22 -1.17
CA SER A 164 -20.52 0.91 -2.57
C SER A 164 -19.28 0.57 -3.37
N TRP A 165 -19.39 -0.40 -4.29
CA TRP A 165 -18.32 -0.68 -5.27
C TRP A 165 -18.30 0.33 -6.41
N CYS A 166 -19.48 0.85 -6.80
CA CYS A 166 -19.58 1.83 -7.90
C CYS A 166 -19.05 3.21 -7.52
N ASP A 167 -18.99 3.52 -6.21
CA ASP A 167 -18.50 4.80 -5.69
C ASP A 167 -17.52 4.55 -4.52
N ALA A 168 -16.68 3.53 -4.65
CA ALA A 168 -15.66 3.24 -3.66
C ALA A 168 -14.74 4.45 -3.47
N ARG A 169 -14.42 4.77 -2.20
CA ARG A 169 -13.68 5.98 -1.86
C ARG A 169 -12.44 5.68 -1.05
N GLU A 170 -11.36 6.32 -1.44
CA GLU A 170 -10.11 6.31 -0.68
C GLU A 170 -9.59 7.74 -0.56
N SER A 171 -9.35 8.16 0.68
CA SER A 171 -8.77 9.48 0.95
C SER A 171 -7.76 9.41 2.08
N LEU A 172 -6.72 10.22 1.98
CA LEU A 172 -5.73 10.41 3.02
C LEU A 172 -5.49 11.90 3.26
N THR A 173 -5.65 12.33 4.49
CA THR A 173 -5.25 13.67 4.95
C THR A 173 -4.08 13.53 5.90
N VAL A 174 -2.99 14.28 5.68
CA VAL A 174 -1.82 14.30 6.56
C VAL A 174 -1.56 15.71 7.05
N ASN A 175 -1.66 15.91 8.35
CA ASN A 175 -1.34 17.17 9.00
C ASN A 175 0.14 17.19 9.42
N THR A 176 0.84 18.23 9.04
CA THR A 176 2.25 18.46 9.36
C THR A 176 2.44 19.86 9.96
N HIS A 177 3.62 20.13 10.51
CA HIS A 177 3.93 21.49 10.97
C HIS A 177 3.98 22.53 9.84
N LYS A 178 4.14 22.10 8.57
CA LYS A 178 4.17 22.98 7.38
C LYS A 178 2.79 23.23 6.80
N GLY A 179 1.83 22.34 7.02
CA GLY A 179 0.51 22.41 6.44
C GLY A 179 -0.13 21.03 6.29
N ILE A 180 -1.17 20.95 5.49
CA ILE A 180 -2.01 19.78 5.30
C ILE A 180 -1.82 19.27 3.88
N TYR A 181 -1.55 17.97 3.76
CA TYR A 181 -1.61 17.25 2.48
C TYR A 181 -2.94 16.51 2.42
N GLU A 182 -3.63 16.64 1.31
CA GLU A 182 -4.90 15.96 1.02
C GLU A 182 -4.76 15.17 -0.27
N MET A 183 -5.03 13.87 -0.20
CA MET A 183 -4.98 12.97 -1.35
C MET A 183 -6.31 12.24 -1.49
N GLU A 184 -6.82 12.16 -2.72
CA GLU A 184 -8.03 11.42 -3.03
C GLU A 184 -7.80 10.47 -4.21
N GLN A 185 -8.23 9.22 -4.05
CA GLN A 185 -8.22 8.17 -5.08
C GLN A 185 -6.86 7.95 -5.76
N MET A 186 -5.74 8.33 -5.14
CA MET A 186 -4.40 8.38 -5.78
C MET A 186 -4.35 9.27 -7.04
N GLU A 187 -5.41 9.99 -7.36
CA GLU A 187 -5.57 10.78 -8.58
C GLU A 187 -5.36 12.28 -8.36
N SER A 188 -5.53 12.74 -7.12
CA SER A 188 -5.21 14.12 -6.73
C SER A 188 -4.38 14.15 -5.46
N LEU A 189 -3.43 15.10 -5.40
CA LEU A 189 -2.65 15.41 -4.22
C LEU A 189 -2.51 16.92 -4.11
N GLN A 190 -2.97 17.48 -3.01
CA GLN A 190 -2.96 18.90 -2.74
C GLN A 190 -2.20 19.20 -1.47
N PHE A 191 -1.59 20.37 -1.41
CA PHE A 191 -0.96 20.91 -0.23
C PHE A 191 -1.57 22.26 0.13
N ARG A 192 -2.01 22.41 1.38
CA ARG A 192 -2.45 23.67 1.96
C ARG A 192 -1.43 24.13 2.98
N SER A 193 -0.76 25.25 2.71
CA SER A 193 0.26 25.76 3.60
C SER A 193 -0.33 26.28 4.90
N LYS A 194 0.31 25.96 6.01
CA LYS A 194 0.02 26.59 7.30
C LYS A 194 0.51 28.02 7.29
N GLN A 195 -0.28 28.91 7.84
CA GLN A 195 0.13 30.31 8.05
C GLN A 195 1.21 30.39 9.13
N SER A 196 2.11 31.33 8.97
CA SER A 196 3.16 31.58 9.96
C SER A 196 2.63 32.27 11.22
N THR A 197 3.32 32.06 12.34
CA THR A 197 3.06 32.78 13.58
C THR A 197 4.15 33.81 13.83
N LEU A 198 3.80 34.97 14.34
CA LEU A 198 4.73 36.00 14.81
C LEU A 198 4.56 36.11 16.33
N ILE A 199 5.62 35.83 17.08
CA ILE A 199 5.63 35.86 18.56
C ILE A 199 4.44 35.03 19.16
N GLY A 200 4.21 33.82 18.59
CA GLY A 200 3.11 32.94 19.04
C GLY A 200 1.70 33.34 18.59
N VAL A 201 1.54 34.48 17.92
CA VAL A 201 0.26 34.94 17.37
C VAL A 201 0.16 34.56 15.90
N PRO A 202 -0.91 33.87 15.46
CA PRO A 202 -1.14 33.61 14.04
C PRO A 202 -1.23 34.92 13.25
N ILE A 203 -0.43 35.07 12.19
CA ILE A 203 -0.36 36.31 11.40
C ILE A 203 -1.73 36.64 10.78
N GLU A 204 -2.53 35.64 10.45
CA GLU A 204 -3.88 35.82 9.90
C GLU A 204 -4.86 36.53 10.85
N LYS A 205 -4.58 36.57 12.16
CA LYS A 205 -5.38 37.36 13.10
C LYS A 205 -5.12 38.87 13.01
N VAL A 206 -3.96 39.25 12.46
CA VAL A 206 -3.53 40.66 12.36
C VAL A 206 -3.62 41.13 10.91
N LEU A 207 -3.23 40.27 9.97
CA LEU A 207 -3.24 40.56 8.54
C LEU A 207 -3.87 39.35 7.81
N PRO A 208 -5.17 39.43 7.47
CA PRO A 208 -5.83 38.38 6.72
C PRO A 208 -5.09 38.11 5.39
N LYS A 209 -4.55 36.91 5.24
CA LYS A 209 -3.96 36.43 3.99
C LYS A 209 -4.78 35.25 3.47
N PRO A 210 -5.00 35.16 2.16
CA PRO A 210 -5.63 33.97 1.60
C PRO A 210 -4.74 32.74 1.85
N SER A 211 -5.36 31.61 2.18
CA SER A 211 -4.64 30.35 2.27
C SER A 211 -4.11 29.95 0.88
N VAL A 212 -2.86 29.51 0.83
CA VAL A 212 -2.26 29.02 -0.42
C VAL A 212 -2.55 27.55 -0.55
N ARG A 213 -3.24 27.16 -1.62
CA ARG A 213 -3.47 25.79 -2.03
C ARG A 213 -2.63 25.51 -3.27
N ILE A 214 -1.87 24.42 -3.26
CA ILE A 214 -1.01 23.99 -4.35
C ILE A 214 -1.43 22.59 -4.75
N ASP A 215 -1.79 22.40 -6.01
CA ASP A 215 -1.99 21.08 -6.58
C ASP A 215 -0.62 20.48 -6.92
N LEU A 216 -0.21 19.46 -6.18
CA LEU A 216 1.04 18.73 -6.39
C LEU A 216 0.89 17.67 -7.47
N LEU A 217 -0.31 17.10 -7.60
CA LEU A 217 -0.73 16.19 -8.64
C LEU A 217 -2.23 16.33 -8.83
N ASN A 218 -2.67 16.37 -10.08
CA ASN A 218 -4.09 16.27 -10.41
C ASN A 218 -4.19 15.52 -11.73
N ARG A 219 -4.98 14.44 -11.73
CA ARG A 219 -5.26 13.69 -12.96
C ARG A 219 -6.02 14.59 -13.93
N ASN A 220 -5.45 14.77 -15.10
CA ASN A 220 -6.06 15.55 -16.16
C ASN A 220 -6.66 14.61 -17.22
N ASN A 221 -7.98 14.48 -17.23
CA ASN A 221 -8.68 13.64 -18.20
C ASN A 221 -8.73 14.23 -19.62
N PHE A 222 -8.34 15.51 -19.79
CA PHE A 222 -8.33 16.19 -21.08
C PHE A 222 -7.13 15.82 -21.95
N VAL A 223 -6.02 15.45 -21.32
CA VAL A 223 -4.79 15.04 -22.02
C VAL A 223 -4.75 13.50 -22.05
N PRO A 224 -5.02 12.84 -23.19
CA PRO A 224 -5.01 11.38 -23.29
C PRO A 224 -3.56 10.88 -23.37
N THR A 225 -2.80 11.02 -22.31
CA THR A 225 -1.46 10.45 -22.19
C THR A 225 -1.52 9.16 -21.37
N ILE A 226 -0.54 8.28 -21.59
CA ILE A 226 -0.36 7.09 -20.73
C ILE A 226 -0.31 7.51 -19.26
N GLN A 227 0.27 8.67 -18.94
CA GLN A 227 0.43 9.18 -17.57
C GLN A 227 -0.90 9.46 -16.86
N ASN A 228 -1.98 9.71 -17.60
CA ASN A 228 -3.33 9.94 -17.05
C ASN A 228 -4.21 8.68 -17.03
N ASN A 229 -3.66 7.53 -17.45
CA ASN A 229 -4.37 6.27 -17.36
C ASN A 229 -4.42 5.80 -15.90
N GLN A 230 -5.55 5.24 -15.49
CA GLN A 230 -5.75 4.70 -14.14
C GLN A 230 -4.70 3.62 -13.78
N ILE A 231 -4.26 2.82 -14.76
CA ILE A 231 -3.20 1.82 -14.56
C ILE A 231 -1.90 2.49 -14.08
N VAL A 232 -1.62 3.71 -14.53
CA VAL A 232 -0.44 4.47 -14.12
C VAL A 232 -0.69 5.22 -12.81
N THR A 233 -1.82 5.94 -12.69
CA THR A 233 -2.12 6.75 -11.50
C THR A 233 -2.29 5.90 -10.24
N GLN A 234 -2.83 4.68 -10.37
CA GLN A 234 -2.96 3.72 -9.28
C GLN A 234 -1.65 2.94 -8.99
N GLY A 235 -0.62 3.09 -9.84
CA GLY A 235 0.70 2.50 -9.64
C GLY A 235 0.92 1.11 -10.25
N TYR A 236 -0.06 0.49 -10.89
CA TYR A 236 0.06 -0.85 -11.48
C TYR A 236 1.19 -0.92 -12.52
N PHE A 237 1.21 0.02 -13.46
CA PHE A 237 2.26 0.08 -14.48
C PHE A 237 3.66 0.11 -13.85
N HIS A 238 3.85 0.98 -12.86
CA HIS A 238 5.17 1.12 -12.22
C HIS A 238 5.58 -0.10 -11.41
N THR A 239 4.61 -0.83 -10.86
CA THR A 239 4.86 -2.06 -10.09
C THR A 239 5.30 -3.19 -11.02
N ILE A 240 4.58 -3.42 -12.12
CA ILE A 240 4.96 -4.43 -13.12
C ILE A 240 6.29 -4.06 -13.79
N LYS A 241 6.47 -2.77 -14.15
CA LYS A 241 7.74 -2.30 -14.71
C LYS A 241 8.91 -2.57 -13.76
N SER A 242 8.75 -2.30 -12.46
CA SER A 242 9.78 -2.58 -11.46
C SER A 242 10.16 -4.06 -11.39
N PHE A 243 9.20 -4.97 -11.58
CA PHE A 243 9.46 -6.39 -11.68
C PHE A 243 10.24 -6.75 -12.94
N VAL A 244 9.82 -6.26 -14.09
CA VAL A 244 10.50 -6.51 -15.38
C VAL A 244 11.94 -6.01 -15.34
N ASP A 245 12.16 -4.76 -14.88
CA ASP A 245 13.50 -4.15 -14.76
C ASP A 245 14.39 -4.99 -13.82
N ALA A 246 13.83 -5.55 -12.75
CA ALA A 246 14.57 -6.42 -11.85
C ALA A 246 14.95 -7.78 -12.48
N VAL A 247 14.06 -8.36 -13.30
CA VAL A 247 14.32 -9.60 -14.02
C VAL A 247 15.41 -9.39 -15.10
N GLU A 248 15.45 -8.21 -15.70
CA GLU A 248 16.47 -7.81 -16.69
C GLU A 248 17.81 -7.40 -16.05
N GLY A 249 17.86 -7.28 -14.72
CA GLY A 249 19.07 -6.97 -13.97
C GLY A 249 19.35 -5.48 -13.77
N ASP A 250 18.39 -4.61 -14.15
CA ASP A 250 18.58 -3.16 -14.10
C ASP A 250 18.43 -2.58 -12.67
N THR A 251 17.64 -3.22 -11.81
CA THR A 251 17.35 -2.72 -10.46
C THR A 251 17.02 -3.85 -9.47
N SER A 252 17.14 -3.54 -8.17
CA SER A 252 16.65 -4.41 -7.09
C SER A 252 15.37 -3.83 -6.49
N PRO A 253 14.22 -4.52 -6.53
CA PRO A 253 12.92 -4.02 -6.08
C PRO A 253 12.77 -4.11 -4.54
N THR A 254 13.60 -3.40 -3.79
CA THR A 254 13.60 -3.47 -2.32
C THR A 254 12.32 -2.95 -1.66
N ALA A 255 11.63 -1.98 -2.31
CA ALA A 255 10.44 -1.33 -1.75
C ALA A 255 9.17 -2.19 -1.79
N GLN A 256 9.19 -3.33 -2.48
CA GLN A 256 8.06 -4.23 -2.66
C GLN A 256 8.45 -5.70 -2.45
N SER A 257 9.54 -5.93 -1.73
CA SER A 257 9.96 -7.28 -1.36
C SER A 257 9.02 -7.88 -0.30
N LEU A 258 9.08 -9.20 -0.11
CA LEU A 258 8.37 -9.88 0.96
C LEU A 258 8.73 -9.33 2.34
N GLU A 259 10.02 -9.02 2.58
CA GLU A 259 10.49 -8.43 3.83
C GLU A 259 9.83 -7.10 4.13
N SER A 260 9.54 -6.31 3.09
CA SER A 260 8.88 -5.01 3.24
C SER A 260 7.46 -5.09 3.77
N MET A 261 6.86 -6.28 3.80
CA MET A 261 5.53 -6.55 4.32
C MET A 261 5.51 -7.03 5.79
N ILE A 262 6.65 -7.26 6.41
CA ILE A 262 6.71 -7.77 7.80
C ILE A 262 5.95 -6.84 8.75
N ASP A 263 6.15 -5.54 8.65
CA ASP A 263 5.44 -4.57 9.50
C ASP A 263 3.94 -4.53 9.19
N THR A 264 3.55 -4.75 7.94
CA THR A 264 2.14 -4.81 7.51
C THR A 264 1.43 -6.02 8.11
N TYR A 265 2.06 -7.20 8.06
CA TYR A 265 1.49 -8.41 8.68
C TYR A 265 1.48 -8.33 10.19
N SER A 266 2.53 -7.77 10.81
CA SER A 266 2.55 -7.51 12.26
C SER A 266 1.41 -6.59 12.68
N LEU A 267 1.10 -5.56 11.89
CA LEU A 267 -0.03 -4.68 12.13
C LEU A 267 -1.37 -5.41 11.94
N LEU A 268 -1.50 -6.22 10.90
CA LEU A 268 -2.70 -7.03 10.63
C LEU A 268 -3.02 -7.95 11.82
N GLU A 269 -2.02 -8.65 12.34
CA GLU A 269 -2.19 -9.53 13.50
C GLU A 269 -2.52 -8.75 14.78
N ALA A 270 -1.89 -7.59 15.00
CA ALA A 270 -2.21 -6.74 16.14
C ALA A 270 -3.66 -6.23 16.07
N VAL A 271 -4.17 -5.91 14.88
CA VAL A 271 -5.57 -5.54 14.67
C VAL A 271 -6.49 -6.71 14.98
N ARG A 272 -6.21 -7.91 14.47
CA ARG A 272 -6.99 -9.14 14.77
C ARG A 272 -7.03 -9.41 16.26
N ALA A 273 -5.88 -9.37 16.93
CA ALA A 273 -5.78 -9.59 18.37
C ALA A 273 -6.61 -8.55 19.17
N SER A 274 -6.55 -7.27 18.78
CA SER A 274 -7.31 -6.19 19.44
C SER A 274 -8.83 -6.35 19.26
N LEU A 275 -9.27 -7.01 18.18
CA LEU A 275 -10.68 -7.30 17.90
C LEU A 275 -11.16 -8.64 18.48
N GLY A 276 -10.27 -9.43 19.10
CA GLY A 276 -10.57 -10.77 19.58
C GLY A 276 -10.83 -11.78 18.44
N ILE A 277 -10.33 -11.52 17.22
CA ILE A 277 -10.46 -12.41 16.07
C ILE A 277 -9.24 -13.34 16.07
N ASN A 278 -9.46 -14.63 16.32
CA ASN A 278 -8.39 -15.63 16.26
C ASN A 278 -7.87 -15.74 14.82
N SER A 279 -6.54 -15.79 14.67
CA SER A 279 -5.90 -16.21 13.40
C SER A 279 -6.25 -17.70 13.19
N TYR A 280 -6.79 -18.04 12.04
CA TYR A 280 -7.03 -19.42 11.64
C TYR A 280 -5.73 -20.11 11.26
#